data_f87c9dc4614ae1a569e38488b2fdab86
#
_entry.id   f87c9dc4614ae1a569e38488b2fdab86
#
_cell.length_a   1.000
_cell.length_b   1.000
_cell.length_c   1.000
_cell.angle_alpha   90.00
_cell.angle_beta   90.00
_cell.angle_gamma   90.00
#
_symmetry.space_group_name_H-M   'P 1'
#
loop_
_entity.id
_entity.type
_entity.pdbx_description
1 polymer ?
#
loop_
_entity_poly.entity_id
_entity_poly.type
_entity_poly.pdbx_seq_one_letter_code
_entity_poly.pdbx_strand_id
1 'polypeptide(L)'
;MQHRKWSDLPANYSKTPAADGDKWECNDFFGGDIAGITKKLDYLKGLGVTAIYVNPIYDASSNHRYDAVDYGTIDPFLGNFKDLEKLSAEMQKRGMHLIMDGVYNHIGDDSIYFDRYGKYKTVGAYEYWSRIYDLMNDKHMTEAAAKVEAKKELEAEGQVFSPWHWENWFDIRNEKTQDMMGKKYAYHDWQGYDSLVPFKDADYPGSEQGTVKSDLGDYLLYGNGKDKGVIMKWFDEGLDGWRLDVAKEVPPGFWANVRKEVKSIKTKDGSEPLLLGEIWQDGLQFFTGDTFDSVMNYKLSFALGDLFLNKGDAKAADYELTVLRQNYPKEAFYDLMNIVDSHDTVRAIYKFGGGSDSVAQPTKKDFDYNLGKARLKLAATFLMGYPGMPTIYYGDEAGQYGSGDPDCRRTYPWGKEDKDLIAHYKKVIGVRNAHKDIFARGDVNTLKAEGDIYAFSRKADSGKLGIVALNRGKAQQVILPVSAADGTTFTDELTGTKATANGGQLTLALGENQGMMLVED
;
A
#
# COMPACT_ATOMS: atom_id res chain seq x y z
N MET A 1 -1.67 29.81 0.72
CA MET A 1 -1.34 28.64 -0.12
C MET A 1 -1.69 28.96 -1.56
N GLN A 2 -0.76 28.87 -2.49
CA GLN A 2 -1.13 28.84 -3.92
C GLN A 2 -1.48 27.38 -4.23
N HIS A 3 -2.77 27.07 -4.26
CA HIS A 3 -3.23 25.78 -4.73
C HIS A 3 -2.87 25.61 -6.20
N ARG A 4 -2.28 24.47 -6.57
CA ARG A 4 -2.01 24.11 -7.95
C ARG A 4 -3.33 24.03 -8.74
N LYS A 5 -3.27 24.37 -10.02
CA LYS A 5 -4.39 24.28 -10.94
C LYS A 5 -4.00 23.40 -12.12
N TRP A 6 -4.99 22.89 -12.81
CA TRP A 6 -4.76 22.14 -14.07
C TRP A 6 -3.96 22.92 -15.10
N SER A 7 -4.06 24.25 -15.11
CA SER A 7 -3.25 25.14 -15.96
C SER A 7 -1.77 25.14 -15.59
N ASP A 8 -1.41 24.69 -14.40
CA ASP A 8 -0.03 24.69 -13.90
C ASP A 8 0.71 23.38 -14.26
N LEU A 9 -0.01 22.41 -14.83
CA LEU A 9 0.57 21.14 -15.26
C LEU A 9 1.34 21.28 -16.57
N PRO A 10 2.37 20.45 -16.80
CA PRO A 10 3.06 20.36 -18.07
C PRO A 10 2.09 20.04 -19.22
N ALA A 11 2.40 20.50 -20.42
CA ALA A 11 1.57 20.23 -21.61
C ALA A 11 1.40 18.74 -21.94
N ASN A 12 2.27 17.89 -21.40
CA ASN A 12 2.28 16.44 -21.58
C ASN A 12 1.67 15.64 -20.42
N TYR A 13 1.05 16.29 -19.44
CA TYR A 13 0.52 15.65 -18.22
C TYR A 13 -0.37 14.41 -18.47
N SER A 14 -0.97 14.29 -19.62
CA SER A 14 -1.82 13.15 -20.03
C SER A 14 -1.06 12.04 -20.74
N LYS A 15 0.24 12.18 -20.95
CA LYS A 15 1.08 11.22 -21.66
C LYS A 15 1.73 10.22 -20.69
N THR A 16 2.49 9.30 -21.24
CA THR A 16 3.33 8.38 -20.45
C THR A 16 4.43 9.18 -19.74
N PRO A 17 4.87 8.76 -18.55
CA PRO A 17 6.00 9.37 -17.86
C PRO A 17 7.22 9.56 -18.77
N ALA A 18 7.96 10.64 -18.57
CA ALA A 18 9.12 11.04 -19.36
C ALA A 18 8.86 11.23 -20.88
N ALA A 19 7.60 11.34 -21.31
CA ALA A 19 7.26 11.57 -22.71
C ALA A 19 7.63 12.95 -23.21
N ASP A 20 7.87 13.91 -22.34
CA ASP A 20 8.36 15.28 -22.64
C ASP A 20 9.88 15.36 -22.80
N GLY A 21 10.59 14.29 -22.41
CA GLY A 21 12.05 14.21 -22.50
C GLY A 21 12.77 14.89 -21.31
N ASP A 22 12.04 15.34 -20.30
CA ASP A 22 12.67 15.78 -19.05
C ASP A 22 13.01 14.59 -18.16
N LYS A 23 13.58 14.86 -16.98
CA LYS A 23 13.99 13.82 -16.01
C LYS A 23 13.09 13.75 -14.77
N TRP A 24 12.05 14.57 -14.72
CA TRP A 24 11.22 14.76 -13.53
C TRP A 24 9.89 14.03 -13.67
N GLU A 25 9.94 12.71 -13.71
CA GLU A 25 8.77 11.84 -13.86
C GLU A 25 7.73 12.00 -12.74
N CYS A 26 8.14 12.53 -11.57
CA CYS A 26 7.26 12.80 -10.45
C CYS A 26 6.33 14.01 -10.65
N ASN A 27 6.47 14.78 -11.72
CA ASN A 27 5.59 15.88 -12.10
C ASN A 27 4.60 15.53 -13.23
N ASP A 28 4.59 14.30 -13.73
CA ASP A 28 3.66 13.81 -14.74
C ASP A 28 2.31 13.45 -14.11
N PHE A 29 1.28 14.25 -14.37
CA PHE A 29 -0.08 14.05 -13.85
C PHE A 29 -1.02 13.62 -14.97
N PHE A 30 -1.85 12.59 -14.70
CA PHE A 30 -2.69 11.94 -15.72
C PHE A 30 -4.20 12.21 -15.54
N GLY A 31 -4.61 12.98 -14.55
CA GLY A 31 -5.97 13.45 -14.39
C GLY A 31 -6.93 12.50 -13.70
N GLY A 32 -6.46 11.40 -13.09
CA GLY A 32 -7.30 10.58 -12.20
C GLY A 32 -7.65 11.35 -10.93
N ASP A 33 -8.89 11.19 -10.44
CA ASP A 33 -9.41 11.92 -9.29
C ASP A 33 -10.40 11.08 -8.45
N ILE A 34 -10.78 11.59 -7.28
CA ILE A 34 -11.73 10.96 -6.35
C ILE A 34 -13.11 10.80 -7.01
N ALA A 35 -13.53 11.77 -7.82
CA ALA A 35 -14.80 11.69 -8.55
C ALA A 35 -14.76 10.59 -9.63
N GLY A 36 -13.61 10.34 -10.23
CA GLY A 36 -13.37 9.23 -11.16
C GLY A 36 -13.52 7.88 -10.49
N ILE A 37 -12.94 7.71 -9.29
CA ILE A 37 -13.14 6.48 -8.49
C ILE A 37 -14.62 6.29 -8.19
N THR A 38 -15.31 7.33 -7.74
CA THR A 38 -16.76 7.28 -7.44
C THR A 38 -17.58 6.80 -8.65
N LYS A 39 -17.26 7.27 -9.86
CA LYS A 39 -17.93 6.83 -11.10
C LYS A 39 -17.67 5.37 -11.45
N LYS A 40 -16.61 4.76 -10.92
CA LYS A 40 -16.19 3.39 -11.23
C LYS A 40 -16.53 2.37 -10.14
N LEU A 41 -17.21 2.77 -9.07
CA LEU A 41 -17.58 1.88 -7.97
C LEU A 41 -18.44 0.69 -8.42
N ASP A 42 -19.33 0.86 -9.41
CA ASP A 42 -20.12 -0.25 -9.92
C ASP A 42 -19.28 -1.27 -10.69
N TYR A 43 -18.26 -0.83 -11.40
CA TYR A 43 -17.26 -1.72 -12.00
C TYR A 43 -16.52 -2.52 -10.93
N LEU A 44 -15.98 -1.85 -9.90
CA LEU A 44 -15.25 -2.48 -8.81
C LEU A 44 -16.14 -3.44 -8.01
N LYS A 45 -17.38 -3.03 -7.69
CA LYS A 45 -18.36 -3.91 -7.05
C LYS A 45 -18.70 -5.11 -7.91
N GLY A 46 -18.86 -4.91 -9.23
CA GLY A 46 -19.11 -5.98 -10.20
C GLY A 46 -17.92 -6.94 -10.39
N LEU A 47 -16.70 -6.52 -10.05
CA LEU A 47 -15.51 -7.37 -9.96
C LEU A 47 -15.53 -8.19 -8.66
N GLY A 48 -16.21 -7.72 -7.62
CA GLY A 48 -16.29 -8.35 -6.30
C GLY A 48 -15.41 -7.69 -5.24
N VAL A 49 -14.90 -6.48 -5.51
CA VAL A 49 -14.10 -5.69 -4.57
C VAL A 49 -14.94 -5.29 -3.36
N THR A 50 -14.36 -5.43 -2.16
CA THR A 50 -14.98 -5.09 -0.87
C THR A 50 -14.28 -3.95 -0.14
N ALA A 51 -13.04 -3.63 -0.50
CA ALA A 51 -12.31 -2.50 0.02
C ALA A 51 -11.45 -1.87 -1.08
N ILE A 52 -11.24 -0.56 -0.99
CA ILE A 52 -10.31 0.18 -1.85
C ILE A 52 -9.24 0.77 -0.92
N TYR A 53 -7.99 0.46 -1.19
CA TYR A 53 -6.84 1.17 -0.65
C TYR A 53 -6.39 2.19 -1.68
N VAL A 54 -6.27 3.46 -1.28
CA VAL A 54 -5.79 4.55 -2.11
C VAL A 54 -4.46 5.08 -1.60
N ASN A 55 -3.54 5.36 -2.53
CA ASN A 55 -2.29 6.05 -2.25
C ASN A 55 -2.57 7.43 -1.64
N PRO A 56 -1.55 8.15 -1.09
CA PRO A 56 -1.78 9.43 -0.43
C PRO A 56 -2.58 10.41 -1.28
N ILE A 57 -3.53 11.10 -0.65
CA ILE A 57 -4.38 12.11 -1.29
C ILE A 57 -4.17 13.51 -0.70
N TYR A 58 -3.20 13.67 0.20
CA TYR A 58 -2.82 14.97 0.74
C TYR A 58 -2.33 15.92 -0.36
N ASP A 59 -2.42 17.22 -0.10
CA ASP A 59 -1.70 18.19 -0.93
C ASP A 59 -0.20 17.87 -0.89
N ALA A 60 0.42 17.79 -2.06
CA ALA A 60 1.81 17.41 -2.24
C ALA A 60 2.36 17.98 -3.54
N SER A 61 3.67 18.11 -3.67
CA SER A 61 4.29 18.65 -4.88
C SER A 61 4.45 17.62 -5.99
N SER A 62 4.62 16.36 -5.63
CA SER A 62 4.76 15.27 -6.59
C SER A 62 3.43 14.62 -6.97
N ASN A 63 3.46 13.85 -8.06
CA ASN A 63 2.31 13.05 -8.49
C ASN A 63 2.07 11.81 -7.59
N HIS A 64 3.09 11.33 -6.88
CA HIS A 64 2.98 10.19 -5.94
C HIS A 64 2.44 10.60 -4.56
N ARG A 65 2.60 11.85 -4.16
CA ARG A 65 2.08 12.46 -2.91
C ARG A 65 2.62 11.89 -1.61
N TYR A 66 3.74 11.17 -1.66
CA TYR A 66 4.46 10.77 -0.45
C TYR A 66 5.23 11.92 0.20
N ASP A 67 5.39 13.04 -0.50
CA ASP A 67 5.94 14.31 -0.07
C ASP A 67 4.83 15.27 0.40
N ALA A 68 4.03 14.87 1.40
CA ALA A 68 2.91 15.66 1.88
C ALA A 68 3.31 17.11 2.22
N VAL A 69 2.58 18.08 1.65
CA VAL A 69 2.75 19.51 1.90
C VAL A 69 1.88 19.95 3.07
N ASP A 70 0.66 19.43 3.16
CA ASP A 70 -0.29 19.73 4.24
C ASP A 70 -1.21 18.53 4.49
N TYR A 71 -1.10 17.92 5.66
CA TYR A 71 -1.98 16.81 6.07
C TYR A 71 -3.45 17.21 6.27
N GLY A 72 -3.72 18.50 6.38
CA GLY A 72 -5.06 19.04 6.60
C GLY A 72 -5.88 19.27 5.33
N THR A 73 -5.29 19.04 4.14
CA THR A 73 -5.92 19.32 2.85
C THR A 73 -5.79 18.16 1.88
N ILE A 74 -6.74 18.06 0.94
CA ILE A 74 -6.67 17.14 -0.20
C ILE A 74 -6.00 17.87 -1.36
N ASP A 75 -5.12 17.17 -2.11
CA ASP A 75 -4.52 17.72 -3.33
C ASP A 75 -5.63 18.21 -4.29
N PRO A 76 -5.62 19.48 -4.69
CA PRO A 76 -6.64 20.05 -5.57
C PRO A 76 -6.83 19.31 -6.91
N PHE A 77 -5.81 18.58 -7.37
CA PHE A 77 -5.93 17.74 -8.58
C PHE A 77 -6.74 16.47 -8.35
N LEU A 78 -6.88 16.03 -7.10
CA LEU A 78 -7.69 14.86 -6.76
C LEU A 78 -9.12 15.22 -6.35
N GLY A 79 -9.37 16.46 -5.95
CA GLY A 79 -10.68 16.91 -5.52
C GLY A 79 -10.65 17.65 -4.18
N ASN A 80 -11.66 17.42 -3.36
CA ASN A 80 -11.83 18.07 -2.07
C ASN A 80 -12.58 17.15 -1.09
N PHE A 81 -12.77 17.60 0.16
CA PHE A 81 -13.46 16.82 1.19
C PHE A 81 -14.89 16.41 0.81
N LYS A 82 -15.65 17.23 0.06
CA LYS A 82 -16.99 16.85 -0.41
C LYS A 82 -16.95 15.68 -1.39
N ASP A 83 -15.91 15.63 -2.22
CA ASP A 83 -15.70 14.50 -3.14
C ASP A 83 -15.34 13.23 -2.36
N LEU A 84 -14.53 13.33 -1.30
CA LEU A 84 -14.16 12.22 -0.42
C LEU A 84 -15.37 11.72 0.39
N GLU A 85 -16.14 12.61 1.00
CA GLU A 85 -17.39 12.27 1.71
C GLU A 85 -18.37 11.54 0.79
N LYS A 86 -18.50 12.01 -0.46
CA LYS A 86 -19.33 11.38 -1.48
C LYS A 86 -18.83 9.99 -1.83
N LEU A 87 -17.50 9.84 -2.05
CA LEU A 87 -16.88 8.54 -2.32
C LEU A 87 -17.19 7.56 -1.18
N SER A 88 -16.88 7.97 0.06
CA SER A 88 -17.14 7.15 1.25
C SER A 88 -18.61 6.74 1.36
N ALA A 89 -19.55 7.68 1.18
CA ALA A 89 -20.98 7.39 1.24
C ALA A 89 -21.45 6.41 0.13
N GLU A 90 -20.93 6.57 -1.09
CA GLU A 90 -21.26 5.67 -2.21
C GLU A 90 -20.63 4.28 -2.05
N MET A 91 -19.43 4.20 -1.44
CA MET A 91 -18.79 2.93 -1.08
C MET A 91 -19.60 2.20 -0.01
N GLN A 92 -20.06 2.91 1.02
CA GLN A 92 -20.85 2.36 2.11
C GLN A 92 -22.19 1.75 1.62
N LYS A 93 -22.90 2.44 0.69
CA LYS A 93 -24.11 1.90 0.05
C LYS A 93 -23.87 0.57 -0.66
N ARG A 94 -22.64 0.30 -1.06
CA ARG A 94 -22.22 -0.93 -1.75
C ARG A 94 -21.59 -1.95 -0.82
N GLY A 95 -21.52 -1.68 0.48
CA GLY A 95 -20.80 -2.51 1.45
C GLY A 95 -19.32 -2.61 1.14
N MET A 96 -18.69 -1.49 0.79
CA MET A 96 -17.27 -1.35 0.49
C MET A 96 -16.61 -0.42 1.50
N HIS A 97 -15.34 -0.67 1.81
CA HIS A 97 -14.54 0.08 2.76
C HIS A 97 -13.45 0.92 2.08
N LEU A 98 -13.14 2.07 2.66
CA LEU A 98 -12.11 2.99 2.19
C LEU A 98 -10.91 2.99 3.15
N ILE A 99 -9.77 2.56 2.64
CA ILE A 99 -8.47 2.59 3.34
C ILE A 99 -7.60 3.64 2.66
N MET A 100 -7.00 4.55 3.44
CA MET A 100 -6.14 5.60 2.93
C MET A 100 -4.70 5.38 3.35
N ASP A 101 -3.76 5.90 2.57
CA ASP A 101 -2.33 5.89 2.89
C ASP A 101 -1.98 7.00 3.87
N GLY A 102 -1.37 6.63 4.98
CA GLY A 102 -0.90 7.53 6.02
C GLY A 102 0.62 7.61 6.02
N VAL A 103 1.16 8.71 5.50
CA VAL A 103 2.60 8.97 5.45
C VAL A 103 2.99 9.79 6.68
N TYR A 104 3.39 9.12 7.75
CA TYR A 104 3.69 9.78 9.03
C TYR A 104 5.16 9.64 9.48
N ASN A 105 6.02 9.11 8.61
CA ASN A 105 7.47 9.07 8.80
C ASN A 105 8.16 10.38 8.36
N HIS A 106 7.70 10.95 7.27
CA HIS A 106 8.31 12.11 6.62
C HIS A 106 7.27 13.01 5.93
N ILE A 107 7.72 14.19 5.51
CA ILE A 107 6.92 15.17 4.76
C ILE A 107 7.75 15.74 3.61
N GLY A 108 7.12 16.53 2.75
CA GLY A 108 7.81 17.30 1.72
C GLY A 108 8.69 18.41 2.29
N ASP A 109 9.86 18.65 1.68
CA ASP A 109 10.74 19.76 2.06
C ASP A 109 10.11 21.13 1.79
N ASP A 110 9.13 21.19 0.91
CA ASP A 110 8.35 22.37 0.59
C ASP A 110 7.00 22.47 1.35
N SER A 111 6.80 21.60 2.35
CA SER A 111 5.61 21.59 3.20
C SER A 111 5.47 22.85 4.06
N ILE A 112 4.25 23.11 4.52
CA ILE A 112 3.98 24.22 5.47
C ILE A 112 4.73 24.04 6.81
N TYR A 113 5.12 22.81 7.15
CA TYR A 113 5.81 22.47 8.41
C TYR A 113 7.30 22.76 8.33
N PHE A 114 7.92 22.46 7.19
CA PHE A 114 9.36 22.58 7.00
C PHE A 114 9.73 23.88 6.29
N ASP A 115 9.03 24.21 5.20
CA ASP A 115 9.13 25.42 4.38
C ASP A 115 10.56 25.79 4.00
N ARG A 116 11.22 24.88 3.28
CA ARG A 116 12.58 25.10 2.76
C ARG A 116 12.71 26.38 1.92
N TYR A 117 11.63 26.77 1.24
CA TYR A 117 11.65 27.80 0.21
C TYR A 117 11.03 29.13 0.65
N GLY A 118 10.58 29.26 1.90
CA GLY A 118 9.96 30.49 2.41
C GLY A 118 8.66 30.84 1.68
N LYS A 119 7.83 29.84 1.36
CA LYS A 119 6.60 30.02 0.56
C LYS A 119 5.41 30.47 1.38
N TYR A 120 5.43 30.20 2.69
CA TYR A 120 4.25 30.34 3.53
C TYR A 120 4.36 31.52 4.49
N LYS A 121 3.20 32.01 4.90
CA LYS A 121 3.11 33.04 5.93
C LYS A 121 3.35 32.46 7.33
N THR A 122 3.13 31.19 7.51
CA THR A 122 3.45 30.48 8.75
C THR A 122 4.89 30.03 8.70
N VAL A 123 5.64 30.34 9.74
CA VAL A 123 7.07 30.01 9.84
C VAL A 123 7.28 28.50 9.79
N GLY A 124 8.02 28.02 8.81
CA GLY A 124 8.47 26.65 8.73
C GLY A 124 9.77 26.41 9.51
N ALA A 125 10.04 25.13 9.80
CA ALA A 125 11.22 24.77 10.59
C ALA A 125 12.53 25.20 9.92
N TYR A 126 12.66 24.98 8.61
CA TYR A 126 13.90 25.29 7.89
C TYR A 126 14.16 26.80 7.84
N GLU A 127 13.13 27.61 7.63
CA GLU A 127 13.24 29.06 7.64
C GLU A 127 13.70 29.56 9.02
N TYR A 128 13.07 29.06 10.11
CA TYR A 128 13.41 29.43 11.47
C TYR A 128 14.86 29.07 11.84
N TRP A 129 15.26 27.83 11.63
CA TRP A 129 16.60 27.38 11.98
C TRP A 129 17.69 28.00 11.08
N SER A 130 17.39 28.24 9.81
CA SER A 130 18.31 28.95 8.93
C SER A 130 18.58 30.38 9.42
N ARG A 131 17.53 31.09 9.90
CA ARG A 131 17.68 32.42 10.49
C ARG A 131 18.51 32.37 11.77
N ILE A 132 18.29 31.38 12.63
CA ILE A 132 19.08 31.19 13.87
C ILE A 132 20.55 30.98 13.53
N TYR A 133 20.84 30.10 12.59
CA TYR A 133 22.23 29.78 12.24
C TYR A 133 22.95 30.96 11.55
N ASP A 134 22.25 31.75 10.76
CA ASP A 134 22.80 33.01 10.23
C ASP A 134 23.17 33.97 11.37
N LEU A 135 22.30 34.15 12.35
CA LEU A 135 22.57 35.01 13.51
C LEU A 135 23.75 34.48 14.35
N MET A 136 23.85 33.17 14.53
CA MET A 136 24.97 32.56 15.25
C MET A 136 26.30 32.73 14.49
N ASN A 137 26.29 32.47 13.18
CA ASN A 137 27.51 32.46 12.36
C ASN A 137 27.97 33.88 11.99
N ASP A 138 27.06 34.76 11.63
CA ASP A 138 27.41 36.10 11.11
C ASP A 138 27.45 37.16 12.21
N LYS A 139 26.60 37.05 13.24
CA LYS A 139 26.55 38.00 14.38
C LYS A 139 27.14 37.41 15.68
N HIS A 140 27.70 36.20 15.65
CA HIS A 140 28.31 35.51 16.79
C HIS A 140 27.40 35.41 18.04
N MET A 141 26.10 35.27 17.81
CA MET A 141 25.12 35.13 18.88
C MET A 141 25.16 33.72 19.46
N THR A 142 24.83 33.60 20.76
CA THR A 142 24.52 32.27 21.32
C THR A 142 23.20 31.76 20.74
N GLU A 143 23.00 30.46 20.70
CA GLU A 143 21.77 29.85 20.18
C GLU A 143 20.52 30.42 20.88
N ALA A 144 20.54 30.54 22.21
CA ALA A 144 19.43 31.10 22.98
C ALA A 144 19.09 32.53 22.57
N ALA A 145 20.11 33.38 22.36
CA ALA A 145 19.90 34.76 21.90
C ALA A 145 19.42 34.82 20.45
N ALA A 146 20.00 33.96 19.59
CA ALA A 146 19.61 33.86 18.19
C ALA A 146 18.15 33.39 18.00
N LYS A 147 17.67 32.44 18.81
CA LYS A 147 16.24 32.03 18.81
C LYS A 147 15.29 33.18 19.12
N VAL A 148 15.62 34.01 20.11
CA VAL A 148 14.79 35.16 20.47
C VAL A 148 14.80 36.21 19.35
N GLU A 149 15.96 36.52 18.80
CA GLU A 149 16.08 37.52 17.73
C GLU A 149 15.48 37.01 16.41
N ALA A 150 15.69 35.76 16.03
CA ALA A 150 15.08 35.15 14.85
C ALA A 150 13.54 35.22 14.91
N LYS A 151 12.95 34.89 16.04
CA LYS A 151 11.50 34.99 16.25
C LYS A 151 11.03 36.43 16.06
N LYS A 152 11.69 37.39 16.67
CA LYS A 152 11.36 38.79 16.58
C LYS A 152 11.50 39.34 15.15
N GLU A 153 12.56 38.97 14.42
CA GLU A 153 12.76 39.35 13.02
C GLU A 153 11.63 38.80 12.14
N LEU A 154 11.29 37.49 12.25
CA LEU A 154 10.25 36.85 11.48
C LEU A 154 8.86 37.41 11.78
N GLU A 155 8.53 37.69 13.04
CA GLU A 155 7.27 38.37 13.43
C GLU A 155 7.20 39.80 12.87
N ALA A 156 8.31 40.52 12.83
CA ALA A 156 8.38 41.87 12.23
C ALA A 156 8.22 41.84 10.70
N GLU A 157 8.59 40.77 10.03
CA GLU A 157 8.34 40.50 8.62
C GLU A 157 6.88 40.09 8.35
N GLY A 158 6.06 39.97 9.39
CA GLY A 158 4.63 39.61 9.29
C GLY A 158 4.35 38.11 9.25
N GLN A 159 5.35 37.32 9.62
CA GLN A 159 5.20 35.88 9.73
C GLN A 159 4.50 35.46 11.02
N VAL A 160 3.89 34.27 11.04
CA VAL A 160 3.13 33.74 12.17
C VAL A 160 3.68 32.37 12.56
N PHE A 161 3.94 32.17 13.85
CA PHE A 161 4.33 30.86 14.35
C PHE A 161 3.11 29.96 14.55
N SER A 162 3.28 28.69 14.22
CA SER A 162 2.26 27.68 14.48
C SER A 162 2.10 27.41 15.98
N PRO A 163 0.87 27.22 16.48
CA PRO A 163 0.66 26.77 17.86
C PRO A 163 1.17 25.35 18.11
N TRP A 164 1.52 24.60 17.07
CA TRP A 164 2.04 23.24 17.17
C TRP A 164 3.56 23.16 17.27
N HIS A 165 4.26 24.28 17.22
CA HIS A 165 5.71 24.38 17.35
C HIS A 165 6.49 23.43 16.41
N TRP A 166 6.03 23.29 15.15
CA TRP A 166 6.66 22.39 14.17
C TRP A 166 8.09 22.75 13.79
N GLU A 167 8.55 23.95 14.15
CA GLU A 167 9.96 24.32 14.05
C GLU A 167 10.90 23.41 14.83
N ASN A 168 10.37 22.60 15.76
CA ASN A 168 11.15 21.67 16.58
C ASN A 168 11.14 20.22 16.07
N TRP A 169 10.33 19.87 15.06
CA TRP A 169 10.09 18.47 14.66
C TRP A 169 11.19 17.84 13.82
N PHE A 170 12.14 18.62 13.30
CA PHE A 170 13.10 18.19 12.28
C PHE A 170 14.54 18.35 12.75
N ASP A 171 15.44 17.51 12.21
CA ASP A 171 16.88 17.60 12.45
C ASP A 171 17.53 18.51 11.40
N ILE A 172 17.71 19.78 11.74
CA ILE A 172 18.38 20.80 10.93
C ILE A 172 19.68 21.18 11.64
N ARG A 173 20.80 21.18 10.92
CA ARG A 173 22.14 21.32 11.48
C ARG A 173 22.82 22.60 11.08
N ASN A 174 23.63 23.18 12.00
CA ASN A 174 24.46 24.34 11.71
C ASN A 174 25.68 23.96 10.85
N GLU A 175 25.41 23.33 9.72
CA GLU A 175 26.41 22.95 8.72
C GLU A 175 26.02 23.58 7.40
N LYS A 176 26.81 24.57 6.95
CA LYS A 176 26.58 25.21 5.64
C LYS A 176 26.76 24.20 4.53
N THR A 177 25.80 24.11 3.66
CA THR A 177 25.82 23.27 2.45
C THR A 177 25.29 24.08 1.28
N GLN A 178 25.52 23.59 0.08
CA GLN A 178 24.98 24.21 -1.12
C GLN A 178 24.58 23.13 -2.11
N ASP A 179 23.38 23.23 -2.60
CA ASP A 179 22.89 22.42 -3.70
C ASP A 179 22.37 23.30 -4.84
N MET A 180 21.92 22.68 -5.94
CA MET A 180 21.38 23.41 -7.09
C MET A 180 20.07 24.17 -6.77
N MET A 181 19.39 23.80 -5.67
CA MET A 181 18.12 24.39 -5.23
C MET A 181 18.31 25.45 -4.13
N GLY A 182 19.57 25.84 -3.84
CA GLY A 182 19.88 26.90 -2.88
C GLY A 182 19.80 26.47 -1.42
N LYS A 183 19.96 25.17 -1.11
CA LYS A 183 20.03 24.67 0.27
C LYS A 183 21.18 25.33 1.02
N LYS A 184 20.86 25.94 2.14
CA LYS A 184 21.79 26.78 2.91
C LYS A 184 22.43 26.02 4.08
N TYR A 185 21.63 25.20 4.74
CA TYR A 185 22.01 24.38 5.88
C TYR A 185 21.61 22.92 5.68
N ALA A 186 22.40 22.01 6.21
CA ALA A 186 22.13 20.58 6.15
C ALA A 186 20.95 20.22 7.04
N TYR A 187 20.18 19.23 6.61
CA TYR A 187 19.13 18.60 7.40
C TYR A 187 19.13 17.09 7.13
N HIS A 188 18.47 16.34 8.00
CA HIS A 188 18.26 14.91 7.80
C HIS A 188 17.21 14.70 6.72
N ASP A 189 17.55 13.91 5.71
CA ASP A 189 16.68 13.47 4.63
C ASP A 189 16.40 11.98 4.72
N TRP A 190 15.30 11.53 4.10
CA TRP A 190 14.96 10.11 4.06
C TRP A 190 15.72 9.43 2.92
N GLN A 191 16.64 8.53 3.28
CA GLN A 191 17.42 7.69 2.35
C GLN A 191 18.16 8.46 1.23
N GLY A 192 18.54 9.70 1.46
CA GLY A 192 19.22 10.54 0.48
C GLY A 192 18.29 11.33 -0.45
N TYR A 193 16.99 11.31 -0.20
CA TYR A 193 16.02 12.13 -0.91
C TYR A 193 15.78 13.45 -0.19
N ASP A 194 16.47 14.51 -0.61
CA ASP A 194 16.35 15.87 -0.02
C ASP A 194 14.90 16.38 0.05
N SER A 195 14.03 15.93 -0.85
CA SER A 195 12.62 16.31 -0.89
C SER A 195 11.76 15.64 0.19
N LEU A 196 12.28 14.64 0.89
CA LEU A 196 11.57 13.89 1.92
C LEU A 196 12.26 14.07 3.27
N VAL A 197 11.61 14.79 4.18
CA VAL A 197 12.19 15.19 5.47
C VAL A 197 11.55 14.41 6.60
N PRO A 198 12.27 13.49 7.26
CA PRO A 198 11.74 12.72 8.38
C PRO A 198 11.49 13.58 9.62
N PHE A 199 10.46 13.23 10.38
CA PHE A 199 10.32 13.70 11.76
C PHE A 199 11.38 13.06 12.65
N LYS A 200 11.75 13.73 13.75
CA LYS A 200 12.67 13.15 14.72
C LYS A 200 12.00 12.04 15.52
N ASP A 201 12.65 10.88 15.66
CA ASP A 201 12.13 9.76 16.45
C ASP A 201 11.78 10.14 17.89
N ALA A 202 12.58 11.01 18.50
CA ALA A 202 12.36 11.48 19.85
C ALA A 202 11.04 12.26 20.05
N ASP A 203 10.46 12.80 18.99
CA ASP A 203 9.23 13.59 19.05
C ASP A 203 7.96 12.75 18.92
N TYR A 204 8.08 11.45 18.58
CA TYR A 204 6.94 10.54 18.60
C TYR A 204 6.61 10.09 20.02
N PRO A 205 5.34 10.22 20.48
CA PRO A 205 4.91 9.68 21.76
C PRO A 205 5.10 8.17 21.83
N GLY A 206 5.73 7.69 22.89
CA GLY A 206 6.00 6.26 23.09
C GLY A 206 7.27 5.75 22.41
N SER A 207 8.08 6.61 21.78
CA SER A 207 9.44 6.25 21.38
C SER A 207 10.32 6.00 22.63
N GLU A 208 11.36 5.18 22.51
CA GLU A 208 12.31 4.94 23.61
C GLU A 208 13.01 6.21 24.08
N GLN A 209 13.13 7.20 23.22
CA GLN A 209 13.78 8.48 23.45
C GLN A 209 12.79 9.62 23.73
N GLY A 210 11.50 9.37 23.51
CA GLY A 210 10.46 10.39 23.51
C GLY A 210 9.76 10.60 24.82
N THR A 211 9.20 11.78 24.95
CA THR A 211 8.29 12.15 26.05
C THR A 211 6.88 11.62 25.75
N VAL A 212 6.10 11.37 26.81
CA VAL A 212 4.68 10.96 26.69
C VAL A 212 3.82 12.04 26.01
N LYS A 213 4.29 13.28 25.98
CA LYS A 213 3.65 14.41 25.29
C LYS A 213 4.67 15.13 24.43
N SER A 214 4.35 15.29 23.17
CA SER A 214 5.10 16.11 22.22
C SER A 214 4.13 16.88 21.33
N ASP A 215 4.54 18.04 20.83
CA ASP A 215 3.74 18.82 19.90
C ASP A 215 3.45 18.04 18.61
N LEU A 216 4.39 17.21 18.14
CA LEU A 216 4.19 16.29 17.00
C LEU A 216 3.11 15.24 17.30
N GLY A 217 3.15 14.64 18.49
CA GLY A 217 2.16 13.63 18.90
C GLY A 217 0.76 14.22 19.06
N ASP A 218 0.67 15.42 19.61
CA ASP A 218 -0.60 16.15 19.73
C ASP A 218 -1.13 16.50 18.33
N TYR A 219 -0.28 16.97 17.42
CA TYR A 219 -0.66 17.27 16.06
C TYR A 219 -1.11 16.03 15.28
N LEU A 220 -0.32 14.96 15.30
CA LEU A 220 -0.63 13.76 14.54
C LEU A 220 -1.80 12.95 15.11
N LEU A 221 -1.91 12.84 16.46
CA LEU A 221 -2.81 11.86 17.08
C LEU A 221 -3.82 12.46 18.05
N TYR A 222 -3.37 13.20 19.08
CA TYR A 222 -4.22 13.53 20.22
C TYR A 222 -5.05 14.80 20.04
N GLY A 223 -4.57 15.74 19.22
CA GLY A 223 -5.17 17.06 19.11
C GLY A 223 -4.84 17.98 20.30
N ASN A 224 -5.48 19.13 20.35
CA ASN A 224 -5.26 20.16 21.38
C ASN A 224 -6.51 20.48 22.22
N GLY A 225 -7.50 19.61 22.18
CA GLY A 225 -8.81 19.80 22.84
C GLY A 225 -9.81 20.62 22.04
N LYS A 226 -9.37 21.37 21.01
CA LYS A 226 -10.21 22.08 20.05
C LYS A 226 -10.21 21.36 18.70
N ASP A 227 -9.03 20.98 18.24
CA ASP A 227 -8.83 20.29 16.98
C ASP A 227 -8.37 18.85 17.26
N LYS A 228 -8.89 17.88 16.54
CA LYS A 228 -8.42 16.48 16.56
C LYS A 228 -7.05 16.37 15.91
N GLY A 229 -6.26 15.39 16.34
CA GLY A 229 -5.04 15.02 15.63
C GLY A 229 -5.34 14.55 14.20
N VAL A 230 -4.39 14.73 13.31
CA VAL A 230 -4.52 14.45 11.87
C VAL A 230 -5.08 13.04 11.61
N ILE A 231 -4.48 12.02 12.24
CA ILE A 231 -4.88 10.61 12.06
C ILE A 231 -6.36 10.41 12.40
N MET A 232 -6.83 11.02 13.48
CA MET A 232 -8.21 10.87 13.95
C MET A 232 -9.20 11.71 13.16
N LYS A 233 -8.77 12.90 12.67
CA LYS A 233 -9.61 13.79 11.87
C LYS A 233 -10.10 13.14 10.58
N TRP A 234 -9.25 12.39 9.89
CA TRP A 234 -9.60 11.75 8.61
C TRP A 234 -10.68 10.67 8.74
N PHE A 235 -10.84 10.05 9.91
CA PHE A 235 -11.97 9.15 10.15
C PHE A 235 -13.32 9.88 10.13
N ASP A 236 -13.37 11.16 10.54
CA ASP A 236 -14.59 11.98 10.44
C ASP A 236 -15.00 12.19 8.97
N GLU A 237 -14.03 12.21 8.06
CA GLU A 237 -14.25 12.32 6.61
C GLU A 237 -14.69 10.99 5.96
N GLY A 238 -14.72 9.91 6.71
CA GLY A 238 -15.32 8.64 6.31
C GLY A 238 -14.37 7.55 5.88
N LEU A 239 -13.14 7.55 6.41
CA LEU A 239 -12.22 6.43 6.28
C LEU A 239 -12.67 5.24 7.15
N ASP A 240 -12.32 4.04 6.68
CA ASP A 240 -12.49 2.79 7.42
C ASP A 240 -11.15 2.22 7.92
N GLY A 241 -10.03 2.83 7.58
CA GLY A 241 -8.71 2.42 8.03
C GLY A 241 -7.55 3.14 7.40
N TRP A 242 -6.36 2.83 7.88
CA TRP A 242 -5.08 3.34 7.40
C TRP A 242 -4.18 2.22 6.88
N ARG A 243 -3.56 2.43 5.76
CA ARG A 243 -2.27 1.81 5.39
C ARG A 243 -1.18 2.79 5.78
N LEU A 244 -0.23 2.36 6.56
CA LEU A 244 0.80 3.20 7.17
C LEU A 244 2.12 3.00 6.43
N ASP A 245 2.54 4.05 5.74
CA ASP A 245 3.73 4.10 4.92
C ASP A 245 4.99 3.99 5.77
N VAL A 246 6.00 3.26 5.28
CA VAL A 246 7.31 3.08 5.94
C VAL A 246 7.18 2.77 7.44
N ALA A 247 6.19 1.96 7.79
CA ALA A 247 5.78 1.76 9.19
C ALA A 247 6.89 1.24 10.11
N LYS A 248 7.90 0.60 9.54
CA LYS A 248 9.06 0.08 10.29
C LYS A 248 9.99 1.18 10.78
N GLU A 249 10.05 2.31 10.10
CA GLU A 249 10.95 3.42 10.43
C GLU A 249 10.35 4.38 11.48
N VAL A 250 9.05 4.26 11.74
CA VAL A 250 8.39 5.00 12.84
C VAL A 250 8.43 4.17 14.13
N PRO A 251 8.70 4.79 15.29
CA PRO A 251 8.82 4.05 16.55
C PRO A 251 7.59 3.19 16.87
N PRO A 252 7.75 1.88 17.19
CA PRO A 252 6.63 0.97 17.45
C PRO A 252 5.68 1.44 18.58
N GLY A 253 6.22 2.11 19.59
CA GLY A 253 5.40 2.68 20.68
C GLY A 253 4.43 3.77 20.20
N PHE A 254 4.77 4.51 19.13
CA PHE A 254 3.82 5.42 18.52
C PHE A 254 2.65 4.67 17.89
N TRP A 255 2.93 3.59 17.18
CA TRP A 255 1.88 2.76 16.58
C TRP A 255 0.96 2.13 17.63
N ALA A 256 1.49 1.77 18.79
CA ALA A 256 0.67 1.29 19.91
C ALA A 256 -0.30 2.39 20.40
N ASN A 257 0.16 3.63 20.48
CA ASN A 257 -0.69 4.78 20.80
C ASN A 257 -1.74 5.03 19.71
N VAL A 258 -1.33 5.00 18.44
CA VAL A 258 -2.26 5.12 17.30
C VAL A 258 -3.34 4.05 17.35
N ARG A 259 -2.96 2.78 17.58
CA ARG A 259 -3.94 1.70 17.73
C ARG A 259 -4.94 1.96 18.84
N LYS A 260 -4.47 2.37 20.00
CA LYS A 260 -5.32 2.65 21.16
C LYS A 260 -6.40 3.69 20.83
N GLU A 261 -6.01 4.79 20.20
CA GLU A 261 -6.94 5.86 19.82
C GLU A 261 -7.87 5.42 18.67
N VAL A 262 -7.34 4.82 17.63
CA VAL A 262 -8.11 4.37 16.46
C VAL A 262 -9.10 3.27 16.82
N LYS A 263 -8.73 2.31 17.69
CA LYS A 263 -9.66 1.25 18.13
C LYS A 263 -10.71 1.73 19.15
N SER A 264 -10.59 2.96 19.66
CA SER A 264 -11.62 3.57 20.51
C SER A 264 -12.84 4.05 19.73
N ILE A 265 -12.74 4.20 18.42
CA ILE A 265 -13.83 4.61 17.55
C ILE A 265 -14.39 3.44 16.73
N LYS A 266 -15.51 3.66 16.07
CA LYS A 266 -16.10 2.73 15.10
C LYS A 266 -16.26 3.41 13.75
N THR A 267 -16.12 2.62 12.69
CA THR A 267 -16.45 3.05 11.33
C THR A 267 -17.96 3.28 11.19
N LYS A 268 -18.40 3.84 10.08
CA LYS A 268 -19.81 4.15 9.84
C LYS A 268 -20.72 2.91 9.84
N ASP A 269 -20.19 1.73 9.52
CA ASP A 269 -20.93 0.46 9.56
C ASP A 269 -20.85 -0.26 10.92
N GLY A 270 -20.17 0.34 11.91
CA GLY A 270 -20.00 -0.17 13.26
C GLY A 270 -18.84 -1.14 13.45
N SER A 271 -18.03 -1.40 12.42
CA SER A 271 -16.84 -2.22 12.53
C SER A 271 -15.68 -1.47 13.19
N GLU A 272 -14.58 -2.15 13.45
CA GLU A 272 -13.34 -1.52 13.91
C GLU A 272 -12.53 -1.03 12.70
N PRO A 273 -11.94 0.17 12.78
CA PRO A 273 -11.04 0.63 11.73
C PRO A 273 -9.83 -0.29 11.56
N LEU A 274 -9.40 -0.49 10.30
CA LEU A 274 -8.22 -1.28 9.96
C LEU A 274 -6.94 -0.46 10.16
N LEU A 275 -5.91 -1.09 10.75
CA LEU A 275 -4.53 -0.58 10.76
C LEU A 275 -3.61 -1.57 10.04
N LEU A 276 -3.09 -1.16 8.91
CA LEU A 276 -2.24 -1.94 8.02
C LEU A 276 -0.87 -1.27 7.88
N GLY A 277 0.21 -1.95 8.27
CA GLY A 277 1.57 -1.44 8.09
C GLY A 277 2.20 -1.84 6.76
N GLU A 278 2.94 -0.95 6.14
CA GLU A 278 3.86 -1.33 5.08
C GLU A 278 5.15 -1.86 5.70
N ILE A 279 5.38 -3.17 5.53
CA ILE A 279 6.59 -3.86 6.01
C ILE A 279 7.07 -4.79 4.89
N TRP A 280 8.25 -4.53 4.35
CA TRP A 280 8.85 -5.34 3.28
C TRP A 280 9.46 -6.65 3.80
N GLN A 281 9.96 -6.62 5.04
CA GLN A 281 10.64 -7.72 5.70
C GLN A 281 9.66 -8.54 6.57
N ASP A 282 10.19 -9.13 7.62
CA ASP A 282 9.38 -9.82 8.63
C ASP A 282 8.65 -8.82 9.51
N GLY A 283 7.32 -8.94 9.57
CA GLY A 283 6.45 -8.07 10.36
C GLY A 283 6.12 -8.62 11.76
N LEU A 284 6.74 -9.74 12.18
CA LEU A 284 6.38 -10.43 13.44
C LEU A 284 6.37 -9.50 14.67
N GLN A 285 7.33 -8.58 14.75
CA GLN A 285 7.43 -7.63 15.87
C GLN A 285 6.21 -6.70 16.01
N PHE A 286 5.40 -6.57 14.96
CA PHE A 286 4.20 -5.73 14.95
C PHE A 286 2.90 -6.51 15.22
N PHE A 287 2.99 -7.82 15.47
CA PHE A 287 1.84 -8.68 15.76
C PHE A 287 1.78 -9.10 17.22
N THR A 288 2.16 -8.19 18.12
CA THR A 288 2.05 -8.34 19.57
C THR A 288 0.65 -8.04 20.11
N GLY A 289 -0.27 -7.63 19.23
CA GLY A 289 -1.67 -7.30 19.56
C GLY A 289 -1.92 -5.83 19.85
N ASP A 290 -0.88 -5.01 19.90
CA ASP A 290 -0.93 -3.60 20.29
C ASP A 290 -0.56 -2.61 19.18
N THR A 291 -0.21 -3.07 17.97
CA THR A 291 0.13 -2.21 16.83
C THR A 291 -0.80 -2.43 15.63
N PHE A 292 -0.44 -3.27 14.66
CA PHE A 292 -1.20 -3.44 13.43
C PHE A 292 -2.14 -4.65 13.48
N ASP A 293 -3.21 -4.59 12.67
CA ASP A 293 -4.05 -5.75 12.38
C ASP A 293 -3.43 -6.58 11.27
N SER A 294 -2.71 -5.92 10.35
CA SER A 294 -2.16 -6.51 9.14
C SER A 294 -0.90 -5.79 8.67
N VAL A 295 -0.16 -6.46 7.79
CA VAL A 295 0.92 -5.85 7.00
C VAL A 295 0.79 -6.23 5.52
N MET A 296 1.39 -5.43 4.63
CA MET A 296 1.56 -5.79 3.22
C MET A 296 2.49 -7.00 3.10
N ASN A 297 1.97 -8.11 2.56
CA ASN A 297 2.69 -9.38 2.55
C ASN A 297 3.64 -9.52 1.34
N TYR A 298 4.72 -8.75 1.35
CA TYR A 298 5.77 -8.85 0.33
C TYR A 298 6.48 -10.22 0.34
N LYS A 299 6.50 -10.92 1.48
CA LYS A 299 7.05 -12.28 1.53
C LYS A 299 6.23 -13.28 0.71
N LEU A 300 4.91 -13.14 0.68
CA LEU A 300 4.07 -13.95 -0.21
C LEU A 300 4.32 -13.55 -1.68
N SER A 301 4.42 -12.26 -1.99
CA SER A 301 4.76 -11.80 -3.35
C SER A 301 6.06 -12.44 -3.84
N PHE A 302 7.10 -12.48 -3.01
CA PHE A 302 8.36 -13.15 -3.31
C PHE A 302 8.18 -14.67 -3.48
N ALA A 303 7.54 -15.35 -2.52
CA ALA A 303 7.37 -16.80 -2.56
C ALA A 303 6.54 -17.25 -3.77
N LEU A 304 5.38 -16.66 -3.97
CA LEU A 304 4.47 -17.01 -5.06
C LEU A 304 5.03 -16.53 -6.41
N GLY A 305 5.47 -15.28 -6.49
CA GLY A 305 5.89 -14.63 -7.74
C GLY A 305 7.27 -15.09 -8.18
N ASP A 306 8.31 -14.86 -7.36
CA ASP A 306 9.69 -15.09 -7.77
C ASP A 306 10.08 -16.58 -7.70
N LEU A 307 9.74 -17.26 -6.61
CA LEU A 307 10.16 -18.65 -6.45
C LEU A 307 9.26 -19.59 -7.25
N PHE A 308 7.94 -19.52 -7.12
CA PHE A 308 7.06 -20.45 -7.81
C PHE A 308 6.78 -20.05 -9.26
N LEU A 309 6.11 -18.92 -9.50
CA LEU A 309 5.61 -18.58 -10.84
C LEU A 309 6.73 -18.24 -11.85
N ASN A 310 7.84 -17.67 -11.41
CA ASN A 310 8.99 -17.42 -12.28
C ASN A 310 9.93 -18.61 -12.41
N LYS A 311 10.36 -19.20 -11.29
CA LYS A 311 11.40 -20.25 -11.28
C LYS A 311 10.85 -21.67 -11.28
N GLY A 312 9.57 -21.88 -10.90
CA GLY A 312 8.97 -23.21 -10.81
C GLY A 312 9.45 -24.03 -9.62
N ASP A 313 9.89 -23.40 -8.55
CA ASP A 313 10.31 -24.06 -7.33
C ASP A 313 9.20 -23.98 -6.26
N ALA A 314 8.18 -24.83 -6.42
CA ALA A 314 7.07 -24.90 -5.48
C ALA A 314 7.51 -25.26 -4.06
N LYS A 315 8.57 -26.06 -3.90
CA LYS A 315 9.10 -26.45 -2.59
C LYS A 315 9.73 -25.29 -1.85
N ALA A 316 10.51 -24.47 -2.54
CA ALA A 316 11.08 -23.24 -1.96
C ALA A 316 9.98 -22.24 -1.59
N ALA A 317 8.99 -22.07 -2.46
CA ALA A 317 7.85 -21.21 -2.17
C ALA A 317 7.05 -21.69 -0.94
N ASP A 318 6.76 -22.99 -0.83
CA ASP A 318 6.05 -23.55 0.33
C ASP A 318 6.85 -23.42 1.63
N TYR A 319 8.17 -23.52 1.56
CA TYR A 319 9.03 -23.28 2.72
C TYR A 319 8.83 -21.88 3.27
N GLU A 320 8.94 -20.86 2.44
CA GLU A 320 8.75 -19.46 2.84
C GLU A 320 7.34 -19.21 3.41
N LEU A 321 6.31 -19.74 2.75
CA LEU A 321 4.93 -19.59 3.20
C LEU A 321 4.66 -20.38 4.50
N THR A 322 5.34 -21.51 4.70
CA THR A 322 5.26 -22.30 5.93
C THR A 322 5.92 -21.58 7.09
N VAL A 323 7.06 -20.93 6.87
CA VAL A 323 7.72 -20.10 7.89
C VAL A 323 6.78 -18.99 8.37
N LEU A 324 6.09 -18.29 7.45
CA LEU A 324 5.10 -17.30 7.84
C LEU A 324 3.96 -17.89 8.68
N ARG A 325 3.40 -19.05 8.26
CA ARG A 325 2.32 -19.73 8.99
C ARG A 325 2.70 -20.16 10.39
N GLN A 326 3.96 -20.54 10.59
CA GLN A 326 4.46 -21.02 11.88
C GLN A 326 4.86 -19.89 12.84
N ASN A 327 5.32 -18.78 12.30
CA ASN A 327 5.86 -17.69 13.09
C ASN A 327 4.79 -16.66 13.49
N TYR A 328 3.80 -16.41 12.63
CA TYR A 328 2.78 -15.40 12.88
C TYR A 328 1.61 -15.96 13.71
N PRO A 329 1.04 -15.17 14.63
CA PRO A 329 -0.24 -15.51 15.24
C PRO A 329 -1.28 -15.84 14.16
N LYS A 330 -2.13 -16.83 14.40
CA LYS A 330 -3.11 -17.31 13.39
C LYS A 330 -3.98 -16.16 12.89
N GLU A 331 -4.47 -15.33 13.79
CA GLU A 331 -5.31 -14.18 13.49
C GLU A 331 -4.59 -13.22 12.54
N ALA A 332 -3.36 -12.83 12.86
CA ALA A 332 -2.55 -11.95 12.02
C ALA A 332 -2.25 -12.56 10.64
N PHE A 333 -1.90 -13.86 10.60
CA PHE A 333 -1.65 -14.56 9.35
C PHE A 333 -2.88 -14.58 8.41
N TYR A 334 -4.09 -14.70 8.98
CA TYR A 334 -5.33 -14.70 8.22
C TYR A 334 -5.78 -13.29 7.79
N ASP A 335 -5.19 -12.26 8.34
CA ASP A 335 -5.46 -10.86 8.01
C ASP A 335 -4.35 -10.20 7.18
N LEU A 336 -3.29 -10.94 6.79
CA LEU A 336 -2.21 -10.39 5.94
C LEU A 336 -2.76 -9.87 4.60
N MET A 337 -2.34 -8.66 4.21
CA MET A 337 -2.64 -8.09 2.90
C MET A 337 -1.78 -8.78 1.82
N ASN A 338 -2.33 -9.79 1.18
CA ASN A 338 -1.63 -10.60 0.19
C ASN A 338 -1.60 -9.91 -1.17
N ILE A 339 -0.42 -9.60 -1.65
CA ILE A 339 -0.15 -8.94 -2.93
C ILE A 339 0.74 -9.81 -3.81
N VAL A 340 0.71 -9.58 -5.12
CA VAL A 340 1.71 -10.11 -6.08
C VAL A 340 2.58 -9.01 -6.66
N ASP A 341 2.05 -7.81 -6.70
CA ASP A 341 2.72 -6.56 -7.05
C ASP A 341 2.04 -5.37 -6.36
N SER A 342 2.61 -4.20 -6.55
CA SER A 342 2.12 -2.94 -6.00
C SER A 342 2.58 -1.76 -6.85
N HIS A 343 2.29 -0.54 -6.40
CA HIS A 343 2.78 0.69 -7.00
C HIS A 343 4.32 0.89 -6.84
N ASP A 344 4.99 0.07 -6.04
CA ASP A 344 6.44 0.11 -5.78
C ASP A 344 7.20 -1.03 -6.48
N THR A 345 6.49 -1.89 -7.20
CA THR A 345 7.09 -3.05 -7.84
C THR A 345 6.76 -3.14 -9.32
N VAL A 346 7.53 -3.95 -10.02
CA VAL A 346 7.23 -4.31 -11.42
C VAL A 346 5.88 -5.00 -11.52
N ARG A 347 5.08 -4.67 -12.54
CA ARG A 347 3.79 -5.31 -12.80
C ARG A 347 3.91 -6.83 -12.95
N ALA A 348 3.06 -7.58 -12.27
CA ALA A 348 3.10 -9.04 -12.22
C ALA A 348 3.05 -9.68 -13.62
N ILE A 349 2.16 -9.24 -14.50
CA ILE A 349 2.04 -9.76 -15.86
C ILE A 349 3.34 -9.59 -16.67
N TYR A 350 4.02 -8.45 -16.49
CA TYR A 350 5.30 -8.17 -17.16
C TYR A 350 6.41 -9.07 -16.62
N LYS A 351 6.54 -9.15 -15.29
CA LYS A 351 7.50 -9.99 -14.59
C LYS A 351 7.32 -11.47 -14.94
N PHE A 352 6.09 -11.96 -14.93
CA PHE A 352 5.77 -13.37 -15.21
C PHE A 352 5.95 -13.76 -16.67
N GLY A 353 5.89 -12.79 -17.58
CA GLY A 353 6.19 -12.97 -18.99
C GLY A 353 7.67 -12.87 -19.36
N GLY A 354 8.56 -12.78 -18.36
CA GLY A 354 10.01 -12.68 -18.57
C GLY A 354 10.50 -11.29 -18.93
N GLY A 355 9.72 -10.25 -18.58
CA GLY A 355 10.13 -8.86 -18.74
C GLY A 355 11.35 -8.52 -17.91
N SER A 356 12.18 -7.60 -18.38
CA SER A 356 13.43 -7.16 -17.74
C SER A 356 13.27 -5.78 -17.10
N ASP A 357 13.67 -5.64 -15.85
CA ASP A 357 13.67 -4.36 -15.12
C ASP A 357 14.60 -3.31 -15.75
N SER A 358 15.50 -3.72 -16.66
CA SER A 358 16.35 -2.78 -17.41
C SER A 358 15.62 -2.01 -18.52
N VAL A 359 14.37 -2.38 -18.83
CA VAL A 359 13.55 -1.69 -19.84
C VAL A 359 12.63 -0.72 -19.13
N ALA A 360 12.96 0.57 -19.16
CA ALA A 360 12.24 1.59 -18.41
C ALA A 360 10.77 1.74 -18.83
N GLN A 361 10.46 1.63 -20.14
CA GLN A 361 9.11 1.78 -20.68
C GLN A 361 8.79 0.62 -21.64
N PRO A 362 8.53 -0.60 -21.12
CA PRO A 362 8.31 -1.76 -21.96
C PRO A 362 7.04 -1.67 -22.81
N THR A 363 7.12 -2.35 -23.93
CA THR A 363 5.99 -2.63 -24.82
C THR A 363 5.66 -4.13 -24.78
N LYS A 364 4.56 -4.56 -25.41
CA LYS A 364 4.22 -5.98 -25.54
C LYS A 364 5.25 -6.82 -26.32
N LYS A 365 6.28 -6.20 -26.89
CA LYS A 365 7.38 -6.90 -27.57
C LYS A 365 8.53 -7.28 -26.64
N ASP A 366 8.57 -6.69 -25.45
CA ASP A 366 9.67 -6.83 -24.51
C ASP A 366 9.46 -7.99 -23.52
N PHE A 367 8.34 -8.71 -23.63
CA PHE A 367 8.00 -9.87 -22.81
C PHE A 367 6.96 -10.76 -23.49
N ASP A 368 6.79 -11.99 -23.02
CA ASP A 368 5.71 -12.87 -23.48
C ASP A 368 4.41 -12.55 -22.73
N TYR A 369 3.55 -11.73 -23.34
CA TYR A 369 2.26 -11.35 -22.77
C TYR A 369 1.36 -12.55 -22.46
N ASN A 370 1.35 -13.59 -23.32
CA ASN A 370 0.47 -14.74 -23.11
C ASN A 370 0.94 -15.60 -21.94
N LEU A 371 2.25 -15.80 -21.80
CA LEU A 371 2.84 -16.47 -20.64
C LEU A 371 2.59 -15.68 -19.36
N GLY A 372 2.84 -14.35 -19.38
CA GLY A 372 2.58 -13.46 -18.27
C GLY A 372 1.13 -13.51 -17.83
N LYS A 373 0.20 -13.44 -18.78
CA LYS A 373 -1.25 -13.56 -18.54
C LYS A 373 -1.63 -14.91 -17.93
N ALA A 374 -1.11 -16.03 -18.45
CA ALA A 374 -1.41 -17.35 -17.93
C ALA A 374 -0.94 -17.49 -16.48
N ARG A 375 0.27 -17.04 -16.17
CA ARG A 375 0.82 -17.06 -14.80
C ARG A 375 0.11 -16.07 -13.86
N LEU A 376 -0.33 -14.91 -14.35
CA LEU A 376 -1.14 -13.98 -13.57
C LEU A 376 -2.48 -14.59 -13.16
N LYS A 377 -3.10 -15.41 -14.04
CA LYS A 377 -4.29 -16.22 -13.67
C LYS A 377 -4.00 -17.21 -12.57
N LEU A 378 -2.83 -17.86 -12.58
CA LEU A 378 -2.40 -18.75 -11.49
C LEU A 378 -2.25 -17.97 -10.17
N ALA A 379 -1.62 -16.78 -10.23
CA ALA A 379 -1.47 -15.91 -9.07
C ALA A 379 -2.83 -15.51 -8.49
N ALA A 380 -3.77 -15.09 -9.32
CA ALA A 380 -5.12 -14.75 -8.89
C ALA A 380 -5.85 -15.94 -8.25
N THR A 381 -5.73 -17.14 -8.85
CA THR A 381 -6.31 -18.38 -8.30
C THR A 381 -5.70 -18.71 -6.93
N PHE A 382 -4.38 -18.58 -6.79
CA PHE A 382 -3.71 -18.78 -5.50
C PHE A 382 -4.21 -17.79 -4.45
N LEU A 383 -4.15 -16.49 -4.75
CA LEU A 383 -4.54 -15.44 -3.80
C LEU A 383 -5.97 -15.62 -3.30
N MET A 384 -6.91 -15.95 -4.19
CA MET A 384 -8.32 -16.13 -3.80
C MET A 384 -8.55 -17.39 -2.98
N GLY A 385 -7.69 -18.39 -3.08
CA GLY A 385 -7.77 -19.61 -2.27
C GLY A 385 -6.96 -19.58 -0.99
N TYR A 386 -5.92 -18.75 -0.89
CA TYR A 386 -5.00 -18.71 0.24
C TYR A 386 -5.55 -17.88 1.42
N PRO A 387 -5.15 -18.16 2.69
CA PRO A 387 -5.49 -17.30 3.83
C PRO A 387 -4.97 -15.87 3.66
N GLY A 388 -5.70 -14.90 4.18
CA GLY A 388 -5.35 -13.49 4.15
C GLY A 388 -6.33 -12.65 3.31
N MET A 389 -6.05 -11.37 3.17
CA MET A 389 -6.79 -10.42 2.34
C MET A 389 -6.20 -10.38 0.93
N PRO A 390 -6.80 -11.07 -0.05
CA PRO A 390 -6.31 -11.03 -1.43
C PRO A 390 -6.46 -9.62 -2.00
N THR A 391 -5.35 -9.06 -2.47
CA THR A 391 -5.31 -7.69 -2.98
C THR A 391 -4.92 -7.69 -4.44
N ILE A 392 -5.61 -6.88 -5.23
CA ILE A 392 -5.37 -6.69 -6.66
C ILE A 392 -4.84 -5.27 -6.85
N TYR A 393 -3.65 -5.15 -7.42
CA TYR A 393 -3.17 -3.85 -7.88
C TYR A 393 -3.96 -3.44 -9.12
N TYR A 394 -4.45 -2.20 -9.17
CA TYR A 394 -5.35 -1.75 -10.25
C TYR A 394 -4.76 -2.04 -11.62
N GLY A 395 -5.56 -2.58 -12.53
CA GLY A 395 -5.16 -2.89 -13.89
C GLY A 395 -4.61 -4.31 -14.11
N ASP A 396 -4.26 -5.07 -13.07
CA ASP A 396 -3.86 -6.47 -13.24
C ASP A 396 -4.99 -7.28 -13.84
N GLU A 397 -6.22 -7.06 -13.36
CA GLU A 397 -7.42 -7.69 -13.90
C GLU A 397 -7.69 -7.31 -15.36
N ALA A 398 -7.10 -6.20 -15.81
CA ALA A 398 -7.25 -5.67 -17.16
C ALA A 398 -6.06 -5.98 -18.07
N GLY A 399 -5.01 -6.65 -17.56
CA GLY A 399 -3.80 -6.99 -18.31
C GLY A 399 -2.84 -5.81 -18.49
N GLN A 400 -2.86 -4.86 -17.57
CA GLN A 400 -1.92 -3.76 -17.56
C GLN A 400 -0.52 -4.25 -17.20
N TYR A 401 0.48 -3.80 -17.94
CA TYR A 401 1.89 -4.14 -17.77
C TYR A 401 2.72 -2.87 -17.59
N GLY A 402 3.89 -3.02 -17.00
CA GLY A 402 4.85 -1.94 -16.77
C GLY A 402 6.08 -2.47 -16.06
N SER A 403 7.20 -1.78 -16.19
CA SER A 403 8.42 -2.00 -15.41
C SER A 403 8.26 -1.44 -13.99
N GLY A 404 9.34 -1.19 -13.28
CA GLY A 404 9.30 -0.57 -11.96
C GLY A 404 8.78 0.86 -11.97
N ASP A 405 8.67 1.47 -10.79
CA ASP A 405 8.25 2.86 -10.61
C ASP A 405 9.10 3.82 -11.50
N PRO A 406 8.47 4.79 -12.19
CA PRO A 406 7.05 5.11 -12.22
C PRO A 406 6.22 4.36 -13.27
N ASP A 407 6.83 3.54 -14.14
CA ASP A 407 6.14 2.92 -15.29
C ASP A 407 5.07 1.89 -14.86
N CYS A 408 5.19 1.27 -13.68
CA CYS A 408 4.15 0.41 -13.10
C CYS A 408 2.84 1.17 -12.81
N ARG A 409 2.85 2.51 -12.77
CA ARG A 409 1.74 3.40 -12.43
C ARG A 409 1.01 3.97 -13.66
N ARG A 410 1.08 3.31 -14.82
CA ARG A 410 0.37 3.71 -16.04
C ARG A 410 -1.12 3.87 -15.79
N THR A 411 -1.76 4.73 -16.58
CA THR A 411 -3.23 4.92 -16.53
C THR A 411 -3.97 3.63 -16.84
N TYR A 412 -5.13 3.45 -16.19
CA TYR A 412 -5.98 2.28 -16.42
C TYR A 412 -6.41 2.19 -17.90
N PRO A 413 -6.34 1.02 -18.54
CA PRO A 413 -6.56 0.88 -20.00
C PRO A 413 -8.04 0.83 -20.39
N TRP A 414 -8.85 1.82 -19.99
CA TRP A 414 -10.28 1.89 -20.29
C TRP A 414 -10.58 1.69 -21.77
N GLY A 415 -11.47 0.73 -22.05
CA GLY A 415 -11.85 0.35 -23.42
C GLY A 415 -10.85 -0.55 -24.16
N LYS A 416 -9.74 -0.91 -23.51
CA LYS A 416 -8.68 -1.79 -24.05
C LYS A 416 -8.33 -2.93 -23.07
N GLU A 417 -9.19 -3.19 -22.11
CA GLU A 417 -9.00 -4.20 -21.08
C GLU A 417 -8.92 -5.61 -21.67
N ASP A 418 -8.10 -6.47 -21.09
CA ASP A 418 -8.11 -7.90 -21.39
C ASP A 418 -9.34 -8.55 -20.74
N LYS A 419 -10.39 -8.74 -21.52
CA LYS A 419 -11.68 -9.26 -21.07
C LYS A 419 -11.60 -10.68 -20.50
N ASP A 420 -10.63 -11.48 -20.96
CA ASP A 420 -10.44 -12.85 -20.45
C ASP A 420 -9.81 -12.83 -19.04
N LEU A 421 -8.90 -11.89 -18.77
CA LEU A 421 -8.42 -11.66 -17.40
C LEU A 421 -9.53 -11.17 -16.48
N ILE A 422 -10.31 -10.16 -16.89
CA ILE A 422 -11.45 -9.68 -16.10
C ILE A 422 -12.41 -10.83 -15.77
N ALA A 423 -12.73 -11.67 -16.75
CA ALA A 423 -13.62 -12.82 -16.55
C ALA A 423 -13.02 -13.82 -15.54
N HIS A 424 -11.71 -14.08 -15.61
CA HIS A 424 -11.01 -14.96 -14.67
C HIS A 424 -11.01 -14.39 -13.25
N TYR A 425 -10.63 -13.11 -13.07
CA TYR A 425 -10.64 -12.46 -11.77
C TYR A 425 -12.05 -12.46 -11.15
N LYS A 426 -13.08 -12.10 -11.90
CA LYS A 426 -14.48 -12.20 -11.44
C LYS A 426 -14.83 -13.60 -10.96
N LYS A 427 -14.38 -14.62 -11.67
CA LYS A 427 -14.70 -16.00 -11.36
C LYS A 427 -14.01 -16.45 -10.08
N VAL A 428 -12.71 -16.27 -9.94
CA VAL A 428 -11.98 -16.68 -8.72
C VAL A 428 -12.41 -15.88 -7.48
N ILE A 429 -12.71 -14.60 -7.61
CA ILE A 429 -13.29 -13.76 -6.55
C ILE A 429 -14.70 -14.29 -6.18
N GLY A 430 -15.50 -14.63 -7.19
CA GLY A 430 -16.83 -15.21 -6.99
C GLY A 430 -16.79 -16.50 -6.20
N VAL A 431 -15.86 -17.41 -6.53
CA VAL A 431 -15.65 -18.67 -5.79
C VAL A 431 -15.28 -18.41 -4.33
N ARG A 432 -14.31 -17.51 -4.08
CA ARG A 432 -13.95 -17.14 -2.70
C ARG A 432 -15.13 -16.57 -1.93
N ASN A 433 -15.91 -15.70 -2.55
CA ASN A 433 -17.06 -15.06 -1.91
C ASN A 433 -18.22 -16.03 -1.65
N ALA A 434 -18.43 -17.03 -2.52
CA ALA A 434 -19.44 -18.07 -2.35
C ALA A 434 -19.07 -19.07 -1.24
N HIS A 435 -17.77 -19.33 -1.04
CA HIS A 435 -17.23 -20.31 -0.11
C HIS A 435 -16.29 -19.67 0.93
N LYS A 436 -16.77 -18.58 1.59
CA LYS A 436 -15.96 -17.82 2.58
C LYS A 436 -15.54 -18.67 3.77
N ASP A 437 -16.39 -19.58 4.23
CA ASP A 437 -16.11 -20.52 5.31
C ASP A 437 -14.88 -21.39 4.99
N ILE A 438 -14.70 -21.76 3.72
CA ILE A 438 -13.57 -22.53 3.22
C ILE A 438 -12.38 -21.61 2.93
N PHE A 439 -12.49 -20.72 1.92
CA PHE A 439 -11.34 -20.01 1.36
C PHE A 439 -10.91 -18.77 2.14
N ALA A 440 -11.79 -18.15 2.92
CA ALA A 440 -11.41 -17.04 3.79
C ALA A 440 -11.00 -17.52 5.19
N ARG A 441 -11.77 -18.43 5.81
CA ARG A 441 -11.63 -18.79 7.22
C ARG A 441 -11.04 -20.17 7.47
N GLY A 442 -11.19 -21.13 6.54
CA GLY A 442 -10.77 -22.51 6.71
C GLY A 442 -9.27 -22.67 6.96
N ASP A 443 -8.89 -23.72 7.68
CA ASP A 443 -7.49 -24.05 7.91
C ASP A 443 -6.77 -24.43 6.62
N VAL A 444 -5.51 -24.03 6.48
CA VAL A 444 -4.68 -24.33 5.31
C VAL A 444 -3.71 -25.45 5.58
N ASN A 445 -3.59 -26.38 4.62
CA ASN A 445 -2.57 -27.43 4.65
C ASN A 445 -2.01 -27.67 3.25
N THR A 446 -0.69 -27.69 3.12
CA THR A 446 -0.03 -28.01 1.85
C THR A 446 -0.20 -29.50 1.53
N LEU A 447 -0.74 -29.79 0.34
CA LEU A 447 -0.92 -31.15 -0.15
C LEU A 447 0.24 -31.60 -1.03
N LYS A 448 0.76 -30.72 -1.88
CA LYS A 448 1.90 -30.97 -2.76
C LYS A 448 2.59 -29.65 -3.11
N ALA A 449 3.91 -29.62 -2.94
CA ALA A 449 4.77 -28.53 -3.39
C ALA A 449 6.04 -29.14 -4.01
N GLU A 450 6.03 -29.33 -5.32
CA GLU A 450 7.10 -30.02 -6.04
C GLU A 450 7.18 -29.52 -7.49
N GLY A 451 8.34 -29.00 -7.88
CA GLY A 451 8.58 -28.50 -9.23
C GLY A 451 7.54 -27.43 -9.64
N ASP A 452 6.80 -27.72 -10.69
CA ASP A 452 5.78 -26.83 -11.24
C ASP A 452 4.40 -26.98 -10.59
N ILE A 453 4.24 -27.85 -9.59
CA ILE A 453 2.97 -28.12 -8.91
C ILE A 453 2.96 -27.53 -7.50
N TYR A 454 1.95 -26.69 -7.24
CA TYR A 454 1.63 -26.24 -5.89
C TYR A 454 0.15 -26.51 -5.60
N ALA A 455 -0.13 -27.30 -4.57
CA ALA A 455 -1.49 -27.60 -4.16
C ALA A 455 -1.65 -27.56 -2.64
N PHE A 456 -2.76 -26.98 -2.17
CA PHE A 456 -3.10 -26.93 -0.75
C PHE A 456 -4.60 -27.12 -0.56
N SER A 457 -4.97 -27.64 0.61
CA SER A 457 -6.35 -27.74 1.05
C SER A 457 -6.72 -26.59 1.99
N ARG A 458 -8.00 -26.28 2.03
CA ARG A 458 -8.65 -25.41 2.98
C ARG A 458 -9.78 -26.20 3.65
N LYS A 459 -9.81 -26.21 4.98
CA LYS A 459 -10.81 -26.97 5.74
C LYS A 459 -11.65 -26.01 6.59
N ALA A 460 -12.92 -25.92 6.28
CA ALA A 460 -13.87 -25.16 7.09
C ALA A 460 -14.14 -25.82 8.46
N ASP A 461 -14.63 -25.07 9.43
CA ASP A 461 -15.02 -25.59 10.75
C ASP A 461 -16.10 -26.68 10.65
N SER A 462 -16.95 -26.64 9.63
CA SER A 462 -17.90 -27.71 9.30
C SER A 462 -17.25 -29.04 8.89
N GLY A 463 -15.96 -29.02 8.61
CA GLY A 463 -15.19 -30.14 8.05
C GLY A 463 -15.15 -30.14 6.52
N LYS A 464 -15.96 -29.32 5.83
CA LYS A 464 -15.98 -29.23 4.36
C LYS A 464 -14.64 -28.79 3.81
N LEU A 465 -14.21 -29.41 2.72
CA LEU A 465 -12.90 -29.20 2.11
C LEU A 465 -13.00 -28.35 0.83
N GLY A 466 -12.03 -27.46 0.66
CA GLY A 466 -11.66 -26.88 -0.61
C GLY A 466 -10.22 -27.21 -0.96
N ILE A 467 -9.91 -27.28 -2.24
CA ILE A 467 -8.54 -27.55 -2.71
C ILE A 467 -8.20 -26.55 -3.81
N VAL A 468 -7.03 -25.95 -3.69
CA VAL A 468 -6.42 -25.16 -4.77
C VAL A 468 -5.26 -25.94 -5.32
N ALA A 469 -5.24 -26.16 -6.62
CA ALA A 469 -4.17 -26.87 -7.31
C ALA A 469 -3.68 -26.06 -8.51
N LEU A 470 -2.39 -25.80 -8.56
CA LEU A 470 -1.74 -25.00 -9.61
C LEU A 470 -0.69 -25.83 -10.33
N ASN A 471 -0.69 -25.78 -11.65
CA ASN A 471 0.38 -26.27 -12.51
C ASN A 471 0.96 -25.12 -13.34
N ARG A 472 2.19 -24.75 -13.08
CA ARG A 472 2.91 -23.72 -13.85
C ARG A 472 3.57 -24.27 -15.12
N GLY A 473 3.75 -25.57 -15.19
CA GLY A 473 4.45 -26.28 -16.27
C GLY A 473 3.52 -26.88 -17.31
N LYS A 474 4.03 -27.86 -18.03
CA LYS A 474 3.27 -28.61 -19.04
C LYS A 474 2.12 -29.40 -18.41
N ALA A 475 1.11 -29.74 -19.23
CA ALA A 475 -0.01 -30.54 -18.80
C ALA A 475 0.44 -31.89 -18.21
N GLN A 476 -0.11 -32.25 -17.05
CA GLN A 476 0.24 -33.50 -16.36
C GLN A 476 -0.88 -33.99 -15.42
N GLN A 477 -0.83 -35.27 -15.06
CA GLN A 477 -1.64 -35.79 -13.97
C GLN A 477 -0.94 -35.56 -12.64
N VAL A 478 -1.72 -35.20 -11.63
CA VAL A 478 -1.24 -34.95 -10.27
C VAL A 478 -2.08 -35.77 -9.29
N ILE A 479 -1.43 -36.47 -8.40
CA ILE A 479 -2.08 -37.19 -7.30
C ILE A 479 -1.84 -36.37 -6.02
N LEU A 480 -2.94 -36.04 -5.35
CA LEU A 480 -2.94 -35.28 -4.11
C LEU A 480 -3.46 -36.14 -2.95
N PRO A 481 -2.78 -36.20 -1.80
CA PRO A 481 -3.35 -36.79 -0.60
C PRO A 481 -4.51 -35.93 -0.10
N VAL A 482 -5.65 -36.54 0.20
CA VAL A 482 -6.83 -35.80 0.70
C VAL A 482 -7.44 -36.53 1.90
N SER A 483 -7.85 -35.77 2.91
CA SER A 483 -8.53 -36.30 4.10
C SER A 483 -10.05 -36.35 3.87
N ALA A 484 -10.49 -37.04 2.82
CA ALA A 484 -11.89 -37.19 2.46
C ALA A 484 -12.23 -38.70 2.38
N ALA A 485 -13.48 -39.05 2.65
CA ALA A 485 -13.93 -40.46 2.50
C ALA A 485 -13.92 -40.87 1.02
N ASP A 486 -13.73 -42.17 0.79
CA ASP A 486 -13.83 -42.73 -0.56
C ASP A 486 -15.21 -42.47 -1.16
N GLY A 487 -15.22 -42.04 -2.41
CA GLY A 487 -16.43 -41.63 -3.12
C GLY A 487 -16.81 -40.16 -2.95
N THR A 488 -16.12 -39.41 -2.07
CA THR A 488 -16.33 -37.95 -1.97
C THR A 488 -15.94 -37.27 -3.27
N THR A 489 -16.86 -36.51 -3.83
CA THR A 489 -16.67 -35.78 -5.08
C THR A 489 -16.33 -34.30 -4.82
N PHE A 490 -15.40 -33.79 -5.61
CA PHE A 490 -14.97 -32.39 -5.63
C PHE A 490 -15.28 -31.79 -7.01
N THR A 491 -15.92 -30.65 -7.04
CA THR A 491 -16.19 -29.91 -8.28
C THR A 491 -15.21 -28.73 -8.39
N ASP A 492 -14.46 -28.63 -9.49
CA ASP A 492 -13.70 -27.43 -9.81
C ASP A 492 -14.66 -26.29 -10.21
N GLU A 493 -14.78 -25.31 -9.36
CA GLU A 493 -15.67 -24.15 -9.56
C GLU A 493 -15.27 -23.29 -10.78
N LEU A 494 -14.04 -23.44 -11.28
CA LEU A 494 -13.58 -22.69 -12.45
C LEU A 494 -14.01 -23.33 -13.78
N THR A 495 -14.15 -24.65 -13.83
CA THR A 495 -14.44 -25.37 -15.09
C THR A 495 -15.67 -26.26 -15.01
N GLY A 496 -16.14 -26.62 -13.80
CA GLY A 496 -17.18 -27.62 -13.58
C GLY A 496 -16.66 -29.06 -13.65
N THR A 497 -15.37 -29.27 -13.82
CA THR A 497 -14.75 -30.61 -13.84
C THR A 497 -14.86 -31.25 -12.46
N LYS A 498 -15.20 -32.55 -12.42
CA LYS A 498 -15.32 -33.32 -11.18
C LYS A 498 -14.16 -34.29 -11.00
N ALA A 499 -13.75 -34.48 -9.74
CA ALA A 499 -12.80 -35.46 -9.32
C ALA A 499 -13.30 -36.16 -8.06
N THR A 500 -13.07 -37.45 -7.92
CA THR A 500 -13.57 -38.25 -6.80
C THR A 500 -12.40 -38.82 -5.98
N ALA A 501 -12.47 -38.67 -4.68
CA ALA A 501 -11.48 -39.23 -3.74
C ALA A 501 -11.58 -40.76 -3.70
N ASN A 502 -10.45 -41.41 -3.73
CA ASN A 502 -10.34 -42.88 -3.65
C ASN A 502 -9.04 -43.27 -2.95
N GLY A 503 -9.11 -44.10 -1.94
CA GLY A 503 -7.95 -44.55 -1.16
C GLY A 503 -7.20 -43.38 -0.50
N GLY A 504 -7.90 -42.33 -0.06
CA GLY A 504 -7.28 -41.12 0.52
C GLY A 504 -6.53 -40.25 -0.49
N GLN A 505 -6.80 -40.39 -1.77
CA GLN A 505 -6.14 -39.65 -2.85
C GLN A 505 -7.15 -39.04 -3.82
N LEU A 506 -6.78 -37.93 -4.40
CA LEU A 506 -7.50 -37.24 -5.48
C LEU A 506 -6.58 -37.11 -6.70
N THR A 507 -6.99 -37.68 -7.84
CA THR A 507 -6.25 -37.56 -9.09
C THR A 507 -6.82 -36.41 -9.93
N LEU A 508 -5.97 -35.44 -10.30
CA LEU A 508 -6.32 -34.31 -11.13
C LEU A 508 -5.54 -34.30 -12.44
N ALA A 509 -6.21 -33.99 -13.54
CA ALA A 509 -5.56 -33.68 -14.80
C ALA A 509 -5.42 -32.14 -14.90
N LEU A 510 -4.21 -31.63 -14.68
CA LEU A 510 -3.91 -30.21 -14.78
C LEU A 510 -3.30 -29.89 -16.15
N GLY A 511 -3.92 -28.98 -16.87
CA GLY A 511 -3.37 -28.43 -18.12
C GLY A 511 -2.13 -27.57 -17.88
N GLU A 512 -1.52 -27.15 -18.99
CA GLU A 512 -0.39 -26.22 -18.95
C GLU A 512 -0.81 -24.86 -18.40
N ASN A 513 -0.07 -24.31 -17.44
CA ASN A 513 -0.38 -23.05 -16.74
C ASN A 513 -1.86 -23.01 -16.26
N GLN A 514 -2.35 -24.09 -15.69
CA GLN A 514 -3.72 -24.19 -15.19
C GLN A 514 -3.81 -24.18 -13.67
N GLY A 515 -4.77 -23.42 -13.15
CA GLY A 515 -5.22 -23.47 -11.76
C GLY A 515 -6.62 -24.03 -11.63
N MET A 516 -6.90 -24.74 -10.53
CA MET A 516 -8.23 -25.21 -10.13
C MET A 516 -8.56 -24.74 -8.72
N MET A 517 -9.84 -24.47 -8.48
CA MET A 517 -10.44 -24.24 -7.17
C MET A 517 -11.56 -25.25 -6.95
N LEU A 518 -11.21 -26.36 -6.33
CA LEU A 518 -12.16 -27.46 -6.10
C LEU A 518 -12.87 -27.28 -4.75
N VAL A 519 -14.13 -27.57 -4.73
CA VAL A 519 -14.99 -27.58 -3.52
C VAL A 519 -15.64 -28.94 -3.41
N GLU A 520 -15.65 -29.49 -2.22
CA GLU A 520 -16.38 -30.72 -1.88
C GLU A 520 -17.88 -30.52 -2.14
N ASP A 521 -18.52 -31.47 -2.83
CA ASP A 521 -19.95 -31.39 -3.26
C ASP A 521 -20.95 -31.41 -2.09
#